data_03f01314381e8f8a75dfb2dc2b207e37
#
_entry.id   03f01314381e8f8a75dfb2dc2b207e37
#
_cell.length_a   1.000
_cell.length_b   1.000
_cell.length_c   1.000
_cell.angle_alpha   90.00
_cell.angle_beta   90.00
_cell.angle_gamma   90.00
#
_symmetry.space_group_name_H-M   'P 1'
#
loop_
_entity.id
_entity.type
_entity.pdbx_description
1 polymer ?
#
loop_
_entity_poly.entity_id
_entity_poly.type
_entity_poly.pdbx_seq_one_letter_code
_entity_poly.pdbx_strand_id
1 'polypeptide(L)'
;KTVSLVNFKKILRKYNLKNNIYIGGYYPINSEINCLDVLEILEKNNFKISLPITKKNNKMDFYKWSFKDSLGVNHQGIPEPNTKKKIIPDVLIVPLIGFDRNKFRLGYGGGFYDRYISKVLKLKKILTVGFAFSFQEISKIPINKFDQKLNFILTDKEIIE
;
A
#
# COMPACT_ATOMS: atom_id res chain seq x y z
N LYS A 1 -3.65 -1.67 -17.60
CA LYS A 1 -4.83 -1.79 -16.72
C LYS A 1 -4.41 -1.36 -15.32
N THR A 2 -5.28 -0.68 -14.61
CA THR A 2 -5.09 -0.26 -13.23
C THR A 2 -6.33 -0.62 -12.42
N VAL A 3 -6.25 -0.55 -11.11
CA VAL A 3 -7.42 -0.74 -10.24
C VAL A 3 -8.42 0.40 -10.41
N SER A 4 -9.69 0.12 -10.15
CA SER A 4 -10.74 1.12 -10.26
C SER A 4 -10.65 2.16 -9.13
N LEU A 5 -10.35 3.41 -9.49
CA LEU A 5 -10.41 4.54 -8.55
C LEU A 5 -11.81 4.69 -7.92
N VAL A 6 -12.87 4.40 -8.69
CA VAL A 6 -14.25 4.44 -8.18
C VAL A 6 -14.44 3.43 -7.05
N ASN A 7 -13.93 2.21 -7.22
CA ASN A 7 -13.99 1.17 -6.20
C ASN A 7 -13.12 1.52 -4.99
N PHE A 8 -11.95 2.10 -5.20
CA PHE A 8 -11.12 2.57 -4.08
C PHE A 8 -11.85 3.68 -3.28
N LYS A 9 -12.47 4.64 -3.95
CA LYS A 9 -13.29 5.67 -3.29
C LYS A 9 -14.50 5.08 -2.54
N LYS A 10 -15.11 3.98 -3.02
CA LYS A 10 -16.16 3.27 -2.27
C LYS A 10 -15.63 2.74 -0.93
N ILE A 11 -14.44 2.13 -0.93
CA ILE A 11 -13.79 1.66 0.29
C ILE A 11 -13.56 2.82 1.27
N LEU A 12 -13.01 3.94 0.80
CA LEU A 12 -12.77 5.11 1.65
C LEU A 12 -14.07 5.64 2.29
N ARG A 13 -15.15 5.71 1.51
CA ARG A 13 -16.47 6.15 1.99
C ARG A 13 -17.05 5.21 3.04
N LYS A 14 -16.93 3.90 2.85
CA LYS A 14 -17.38 2.88 3.82
C LYS A 14 -16.77 3.07 5.21
N TYR A 15 -15.54 3.55 5.26
CA TYR A 15 -14.81 3.82 6.52
C TYR A 15 -14.85 5.30 6.96
N ASN A 16 -15.67 6.12 6.30
CA ASN A 16 -15.80 7.55 6.60
C ASN A 16 -14.47 8.33 6.48
N LEU A 17 -13.59 7.83 5.64
CA LEU A 17 -12.28 8.42 5.38
C LEU A 17 -12.42 9.53 4.33
N LYS A 18 -12.26 10.75 4.80
CA LYS A 18 -12.38 11.97 3.97
C LYS A 18 -10.99 12.48 3.59
N ASN A 19 -10.94 13.51 2.74
CA ASN A 19 -9.73 14.26 2.42
C ASN A 19 -8.96 14.72 3.68
N ASN A 20 -7.72 15.15 3.52
CA ASN A 20 -6.76 15.49 4.58
C ASN A 20 -6.13 14.32 5.36
N ILE A 21 -6.49 13.08 5.09
CA ILE A 21 -5.81 11.91 5.63
C ILE A 21 -4.58 11.54 4.77
N TYR A 22 -3.67 10.75 5.35
CA TYR A 22 -2.54 10.21 4.63
C TYR A 22 -2.86 8.85 4.00
N ILE A 23 -2.60 8.76 2.69
CA ILE A 23 -2.61 7.51 1.93
C ILE A 23 -1.17 7.09 1.73
N GLY A 24 -0.80 5.92 2.22
CA GLY A 24 0.48 5.28 1.95
C GLY A 24 0.40 4.47 0.66
N GLY A 25 1.25 4.78 -0.28
CA GLY A 25 1.40 4.01 -1.50
C GLY A 25 2.78 3.36 -1.59
N TYR A 26 3.15 2.95 -2.79
CA TYR A 26 4.46 2.39 -3.08
C TYR A 26 4.92 2.86 -4.48
N TYR A 27 6.21 2.85 -4.69
CA TYR A 27 6.75 3.00 -6.04
C TYR A 27 6.77 1.60 -6.69
N PRO A 28 6.00 1.38 -7.77
CA PRO A 28 5.81 0.04 -8.34
C PRO A 28 7.13 -0.50 -8.91
N ILE A 29 7.40 -1.76 -8.64
CA ILE A 29 8.53 -2.51 -9.19
C ILE A 29 8.03 -3.77 -9.89
N ASN A 30 8.78 -4.24 -10.88
CA ASN A 30 8.45 -5.45 -11.64
C ASN A 30 7.01 -5.41 -12.18
N SER A 31 6.22 -6.44 -11.89
CA SER A 31 4.83 -6.61 -12.34
C SER A 31 3.78 -6.08 -11.37
N GLU A 32 4.15 -5.29 -10.37
CA GLU A 32 3.19 -4.67 -9.46
C GLU A 32 2.27 -3.69 -10.20
N ILE A 33 1.02 -3.59 -9.73
CA ILE A 33 0.10 -2.57 -10.23
C ILE A 33 0.66 -1.18 -9.93
N ASN A 34 0.63 -0.32 -10.94
CA ASN A 34 0.96 1.08 -10.76
C ASN A 34 -0.11 1.77 -9.92
N CYS A 35 0.18 2.05 -8.66
CA CYS A 35 -0.70 2.81 -7.77
C CYS A 35 -0.49 4.33 -7.89
N LEU A 36 0.56 4.80 -8.56
CA LEU A 36 0.91 6.23 -8.64
C LEU A 36 -0.18 7.03 -9.32
N ASP A 37 -0.82 6.49 -10.37
CA ASP A 37 -1.93 7.17 -11.06
C ASP A 37 -3.10 7.45 -10.12
N VAL A 38 -3.43 6.47 -9.27
CA VAL A 38 -4.47 6.62 -8.25
C VAL A 38 -4.05 7.63 -7.20
N LEU A 39 -2.80 7.58 -6.72
CA LEU A 39 -2.26 8.51 -5.74
C LEU A 39 -2.26 9.95 -6.25
N GLU A 40 -1.88 10.19 -7.51
CA GLU A 40 -1.89 11.54 -8.09
C GLU A 40 -3.30 12.14 -8.12
N ILE A 41 -4.30 11.35 -8.51
CA ILE A 41 -5.69 11.80 -8.51
C ILE A 41 -6.18 12.06 -7.08
N LEU A 42 -5.79 11.23 -6.11
CA LEU A 42 -6.13 11.43 -4.70
C LEU A 42 -5.50 12.71 -4.15
N GLU A 43 -4.24 13.00 -4.47
CA GLU A 43 -3.58 14.24 -4.06
C GLU A 43 -4.31 15.48 -4.62
N LYS A 44 -4.71 15.46 -5.90
CA LYS A 44 -5.53 16.51 -6.51
C LYS A 44 -6.91 16.66 -5.85
N ASN A 45 -7.38 15.66 -5.12
CA ASN A 45 -8.61 15.67 -4.33
C ASN A 45 -8.35 15.90 -2.82
N ASN A 46 -7.24 16.55 -2.47
CA ASN A 46 -6.86 16.95 -1.11
C ASN A 46 -6.58 15.78 -0.14
N PHE A 47 -6.23 14.60 -0.63
CA PHE A 47 -5.59 13.59 0.19
C PHE A 47 -4.10 13.87 0.29
N LYS A 48 -3.47 13.48 1.39
CA LYS A 48 -2.02 13.57 1.59
C LYS A 48 -1.38 12.24 1.22
N ILE A 49 -0.25 12.29 0.54
CA ILE A 49 0.43 11.09 0.05
C ILE A 49 1.69 10.83 0.88
N SER A 50 1.99 9.57 1.05
CA SER A 50 3.24 9.08 1.65
C SER A 50 3.77 7.88 0.89
N LEU A 51 5.08 7.75 0.88
CA LEU A 51 5.80 6.62 0.29
C LEU A 51 6.76 6.01 1.32
N PRO A 52 7.10 4.72 1.17
CA PRO A 52 7.99 4.06 2.10
C PRO A 52 9.45 4.40 1.84
N ILE A 53 10.22 4.44 2.92
CA ILE A 53 11.68 4.36 2.90
C ILE A 53 12.07 3.08 3.62
N THR A 54 12.79 2.21 2.93
CA THR A 54 13.33 0.98 3.49
C THR A 54 14.72 1.22 4.06
N LYS A 55 15.00 0.58 5.19
CA LYS A 55 16.30 0.65 5.87
C LYS A 55 16.91 -0.74 5.94
N LYS A 56 18.21 -0.80 6.22
CA LYS A 56 18.89 -2.05 6.57
C LYS A 56 18.10 -2.79 7.67
N ASN A 57 18.22 -4.11 7.74
CA ASN A 57 17.49 -4.99 8.66
C ASN A 57 15.97 -5.08 8.39
N ASN A 58 15.56 -4.91 7.13
CA ASN A 58 14.17 -5.05 6.69
C ASN A 58 13.18 -4.13 7.45
N LYS A 59 13.66 -2.99 7.93
CA LYS A 59 12.82 -1.94 8.52
C LYS A 59 12.29 -1.02 7.44
N MET A 60 11.05 -0.59 7.61
CA MET A 60 10.37 0.31 6.71
C MET A 60 9.53 1.29 7.52
N ASP A 61 9.52 2.53 7.11
CA ASP A 61 8.62 3.57 7.62
C ASP A 61 8.09 4.39 6.44
N PHE A 62 6.95 5.05 6.64
CA PHE A 62 6.34 5.91 5.64
C PHE A 62 6.66 7.36 5.91
N TYR A 63 6.87 8.11 4.82
CA TYR A 63 7.25 9.52 4.88
C TYR A 63 6.35 10.34 3.98
N LYS A 64 6.01 11.56 4.45
CA LYS A 64 5.26 12.51 3.64
C LYS A 64 5.95 12.70 2.29
N TRP A 65 5.15 12.67 1.24
CA TRP A 65 5.59 12.95 -0.11
C TRP A 65 4.46 13.59 -0.92
N SER A 66 4.81 14.37 -1.93
CA SER A 66 3.91 14.97 -2.90
C SER A 66 4.48 14.77 -4.30
N PHE A 67 3.63 14.69 -5.31
CA PHE A 67 4.07 14.64 -6.71
C PHE A 67 4.87 15.87 -7.16
N LYS A 68 4.87 16.94 -6.35
CA LYS A 68 5.72 18.13 -6.55
C LYS A 68 7.12 17.97 -5.96
N ASP A 69 7.33 16.96 -5.13
CA ASP A 69 8.60 16.73 -4.46
C ASP A 69 9.51 15.82 -5.31
N SER A 70 10.82 16.02 -5.17
CA SER A 70 11.81 15.13 -5.76
C SER A 70 11.83 13.76 -5.07
N LEU A 71 12.35 12.76 -5.76
CA LEU A 71 12.65 11.44 -5.22
C LEU A 71 14.15 11.19 -5.24
N GLY A 72 14.64 10.55 -4.21
CA GLY A 72 15.94 9.89 -4.21
C GLY A 72 15.81 8.43 -4.68
N VAL A 73 16.92 7.70 -4.59
CA VAL A 73 16.98 6.29 -4.96
C VAL A 73 17.65 5.54 -3.81
N ASN A 74 17.02 4.46 -3.35
CA ASN A 74 17.59 3.64 -2.28
C ASN A 74 18.69 2.70 -2.80
N HIS A 75 19.28 1.91 -1.90
CA HIS A 75 20.34 0.96 -2.22
C HIS A 75 19.92 -0.17 -3.19
N GLN A 76 18.61 -0.36 -3.39
CA GLN A 76 18.04 -1.34 -4.33
C GLN A 76 17.63 -0.71 -5.67
N GLY A 77 17.90 0.59 -5.88
CA GLY A 77 17.51 1.32 -7.07
C GLY A 77 16.03 1.74 -7.10
N ILE A 78 15.32 1.65 -5.98
CA ILE A 78 13.90 2.01 -5.89
C ILE A 78 13.78 3.48 -5.49
N PRO A 79 12.96 4.28 -6.21
CA PRO A 79 12.70 5.66 -5.82
C PRO A 79 12.06 5.75 -4.44
N GLU A 80 12.52 6.71 -3.65
CA GLU A 80 12.03 6.98 -2.30
C GLU A 80 12.01 8.47 -1.99
N PRO A 81 11.16 8.94 -1.03
CA PRO A 81 11.13 10.34 -0.63
C PRO A 81 12.47 10.86 -0.09
N ASN A 82 12.81 12.11 -0.42
CA ASN A 82 13.95 12.83 0.19
C ASN A 82 13.61 13.51 1.51
N THR A 83 12.31 13.58 1.85
CA THR A 83 11.84 14.21 3.09
C THR A 83 12.16 13.36 4.32
N LYS A 84 12.33 14.03 5.46
CA LYS A 84 12.51 13.37 6.76
C LYS A 84 11.23 13.34 7.60
N LYS A 85 10.11 13.82 7.08
CA LYS A 85 8.84 13.84 7.81
C LYS A 85 8.17 12.47 7.79
N LYS A 86 8.46 11.69 8.83
CA LYS A 86 7.85 10.38 9.07
C LYS A 86 6.38 10.54 9.48
N ILE A 87 5.52 9.69 8.94
CA ILE A 87 4.09 9.63 9.29
C ILE A 87 3.62 8.17 9.36
N ILE A 88 2.47 7.95 9.97
CA ILE A 88 1.73 6.69 9.86
C ILE A 88 0.50 6.97 8.99
N PRO A 89 0.37 6.33 7.81
CA PRO A 89 -0.79 6.53 6.94
C PRO A 89 -2.08 6.03 7.59
N ASP A 90 -3.20 6.63 7.22
CA ASP A 90 -4.55 6.19 7.62
C ASP A 90 -5.00 5.01 6.76
N VAL A 91 -4.63 5.03 5.49
CA VAL A 91 -4.84 3.96 4.51
C VAL A 91 -3.52 3.56 3.92
N LEU A 92 -3.26 2.27 3.90
CA LEU A 92 -2.05 1.69 3.32
C LEU A 92 -2.41 0.85 2.10
N ILE A 93 -1.95 1.29 0.93
CA ILE A 93 -2.00 0.48 -0.29
C ILE A 93 -0.79 -0.46 -0.26
N VAL A 94 -1.06 -1.76 -0.36
CA VAL A 94 -0.06 -2.80 -0.18
C VAL A 94 0.21 -3.50 -1.51
N PRO A 95 1.47 -3.54 -1.98
CA PRO A 95 1.84 -4.30 -3.16
C PRO A 95 1.80 -5.80 -2.88
N LEU A 96 1.59 -6.59 -3.93
CA LEU A 96 1.58 -8.05 -3.82
C LEU A 96 1.93 -8.71 -5.17
N ILE A 97 2.40 -9.95 -5.08
CA ILE A 97 2.64 -10.82 -6.25
C ILE A 97 1.42 -11.73 -6.48
N GLY A 98 0.78 -12.16 -5.40
CA GLY A 98 -0.41 -12.99 -5.43
C GLY A 98 -1.25 -12.79 -4.17
N PHE A 99 -2.51 -13.20 -4.24
CA PHE A 99 -3.46 -13.11 -3.12
C PHE A 99 -4.44 -14.27 -3.14
N ASP A 100 -5.09 -14.51 -2.02
CA ASP A 100 -6.22 -15.42 -1.91
C ASP A 100 -7.52 -14.73 -1.44
N ARG A 101 -8.64 -15.43 -1.51
CA ARG A 101 -9.95 -14.91 -1.07
C ARG A 101 -10.02 -14.63 0.44
N ASN A 102 -9.10 -15.15 1.24
CA ASN A 102 -8.98 -14.80 2.65
C ASN A 102 -8.22 -13.51 2.90
N LYS A 103 -7.76 -12.85 1.82
CA LYS A 103 -7.01 -11.59 1.83
C LYS A 103 -5.61 -11.70 2.43
N PHE A 104 -5.02 -12.86 2.35
CA PHE A 104 -3.58 -13.05 2.52
C PHE A 104 -2.88 -12.79 1.20
N ARG A 105 -1.65 -12.31 1.29
CA ARG A 105 -0.86 -11.94 0.12
C ARG A 105 0.48 -12.66 0.09
N LEU A 106 0.95 -12.90 -1.11
CA LEU A 106 2.32 -13.29 -1.39
C LEU A 106 3.12 -12.04 -1.75
N GLY A 107 4.20 -11.80 -1.04
CA GLY A 107 5.17 -10.74 -1.31
C GLY A 107 6.52 -11.30 -1.77
N TYR A 108 7.52 -10.43 -1.87
CA TYR A 108 8.87 -10.79 -2.33
C TYR A 108 9.76 -11.48 -1.26
N GLY A 109 9.19 -11.81 -0.09
CA GLY A 109 9.89 -12.55 0.96
C GLY A 109 10.65 -11.70 1.99
N GLY A 110 10.78 -10.40 1.80
CA GLY A 110 11.48 -9.52 2.74
C GLY A 110 10.72 -9.22 4.04
N GLY A 111 9.41 -9.44 4.08
CA GLY A 111 8.56 -9.24 5.24
C GLY A 111 8.39 -7.78 5.68
N PHE A 112 8.73 -6.81 4.82
CA PHE A 112 8.65 -5.38 5.13
C PHE A 112 7.25 -4.93 5.54
N TYR A 113 6.25 -5.29 4.73
CA TYR A 113 4.86 -4.88 4.97
C TYR A 113 4.24 -5.57 6.16
N ASP A 114 4.47 -6.87 6.35
CA ASP A 114 3.92 -7.60 7.49
C ASP A 114 4.48 -7.08 8.82
N ARG A 115 5.79 -6.80 8.87
CA ARG A 115 6.40 -6.15 10.06
C ARG A 115 5.88 -4.73 10.27
N TYR A 116 5.77 -3.95 9.21
CA TYR A 116 5.27 -2.58 9.30
C TYR A 116 3.83 -2.54 9.81
N ILE A 117 2.93 -3.32 9.18
CA ILE A 117 1.52 -3.41 9.57
C ILE A 117 1.39 -3.88 11.02
N SER A 118 2.09 -4.94 11.42
CA SER A 118 2.09 -5.43 12.80
C SER A 118 2.54 -4.38 13.79
N LYS A 119 3.57 -3.60 13.45
CA LYS A 119 4.08 -2.52 14.29
C LYS A 119 3.07 -1.38 14.45
N VAL A 120 2.52 -0.88 13.34
CA VAL A 120 1.68 0.33 13.38
C VAL A 120 0.28 0.07 13.90
N LEU A 121 -0.25 -1.15 13.76
CA LEU A 121 -1.55 -1.53 14.34
C LEU A 121 -1.56 -1.48 15.87
N LYS A 122 -0.39 -1.56 16.52
CA LYS A 122 -0.25 -1.35 17.97
C LYS A 122 -0.35 0.13 18.36
N LEU A 123 -0.16 1.04 17.44
CA LEU A 123 -0.11 2.48 17.66
C LEU A 123 -1.35 3.20 17.15
N LYS A 124 -1.90 2.73 16.02
CA LYS A 124 -2.98 3.39 15.32
C LYS A 124 -3.76 2.37 14.48
N LYS A 125 -5.08 2.53 14.43
CA LYS A 125 -5.91 1.79 13.47
C LYS A 125 -5.64 2.31 12.07
N ILE A 126 -5.26 1.44 11.16
CA ILE A 126 -5.06 1.74 9.74
C ILE A 126 -5.92 0.82 8.88
N LEU A 127 -6.27 1.28 7.69
CA LEU A 127 -6.93 0.48 6.68
C LEU A 127 -5.91 -0.04 5.68
N THR A 128 -5.88 -1.35 5.44
CA THR A 128 -4.96 -1.98 4.49
C THR A 128 -5.70 -2.48 3.26
N VAL A 129 -5.25 -2.07 2.07
CA VAL A 129 -5.85 -2.43 0.79
C VAL A 129 -4.77 -2.97 -0.15
N GLY A 130 -4.82 -4.23 -0.48
CA GLY A 130 -3.94 -4.82 -1.48
C GLY A 130 -4.40 -4.42 -2.89
N PHE A 131 -3.47 -3.95 -3.72
CA PHE A 131 -3.74 -3.71 -5.15
C PHE A 131 -3.23 -4.90 -5.96
N ALA A 132 -4.11 -5.47 -6.78
CA ALA A 132 -3.83 -6.69 -7.54
C ALA A 132 -4.48 -6.68 -8.93
N PHE A 133 -3.90 -7.42 -9.85
CA PHE A 133 -4.63 -7.88 -11.03
C PHE A 133 -5.46 -9.13 -10.66
N SER A 134 -6.64 -9.27 -11.24
CA SER A 134 -7.51 -10.42 -10.96
C SER A 134 -6.85 -11.77 -11.25
N PHE A 135 -5.91 -11.83 -12.21
CA PHE A 135 -5.18 -13.06 -12.52
C PHE A 135 -4.11 -13.44 -11.48
N GLN A 136 -3.81 -12.56 -10.52
CA GLN A 136 -2.88 -12.85 -9.42
C GLN A 136 -3.55 -13.62 -8.27
N GLU A 137 -4.85 -13.93 -8.40
CA GLU A 137 -5.56 -14.77 -7.44
C GLU A 137 -5.05 -16.20 -7.49
N ILE A 138 -4.73 -16.75 -6.33
CA ILE A 138 -4.39 -18.16 -6.14
C ILE A 138 -5.31 -18.77 -5.10
N SER A 139 -5.49 -20.09 -5.15
CA SER A 139 -6.47 -20.79 -4.32
C SER A 139 -6.23 -20.61 -2.82
N LYS A 140 -4.97 -20.64 -2.40
CA LYS A 140 -4.59 -20.45 -1.00
C LYS A 140 -3.13 -20.00 -0.92
N ILE A 141 -2.89 -18.95 -0.15
CA ILE A 141 -1.54 -18.49 0.21
C ILE A 141 -1.03 -19.34 1.38
N PRO A 142 0.19 -19.91 1.29
CA PRO A 142 0.86 -20.48 2.46
C PRO A 142 1.14 -19.36 3.46
N ILE A 143 0.61 -19.46 4.66
CA ILE A 143 0.75 -18.44 5.70
C ILE A 143 1.53 -18.95 6.89
N ASN A 144 2.21 -18.04 7.57
CA ASN A 144 2.81 -18.25 8.88
C ASN A 144 2.22 -17.25 9.91
N LYS A 145 2.65 -17.39 11.17
CA LYS A 145 2.14 -16.57 12.27
C LYS A 145 2.41 -15.06 12.17
N PHE A 146 3.31 -14.63 11.28
CA PHE A 146 3.70 -13.23 11.11
C PHE A 146 2.95 -12.55 9.96
N ASP A 147 2.36 -13.34 9.05
CA ASP A 147 1.64 -12.82 7.90
C ASP A 147 0.40 -12.06 8.30
N GLN A 148 0.23 -10.86 7.73
CA GLN A 148 -0.86 -9.97 8.07
C GLN A 148 -1.97 -10.08 7.01
N LYS A 149 -3.18 -10.39 7.49
CA LYS A 149 -4.38 -10.35 6.67
C LYS A 149 -4.72 -8.88 6.34
N LEU A 150 -5.00 -8.60 5.07
CA LEU A 150 -5.44 -7.28 4.64
C LEU A 150 -6.93 -7.07 4.88
N ASN A 151 -7.37 -5.81 4.98
CA ASN A 151 -8.80 -5.50 5.08
C ASN A 151 -9.52 -5.73 3.76
N PHE A 152 -8.87 -5.38 2.65
CA PHE A 152 -9.41 -5.52 1.29
C PHE A 152 -8.33 -5.95 0.31
N ILE A 153 -8.74 -6.63 -0.75
CA ILE A 153 -8.01 -6.71 -2.00
C ILE A 153 -8.85 -6.01 -3.08
N LEU A 154 -8.26 -5.04 -3.73
CA LEU A 154 -8.86 -4.33 -4.85
C LEU A 154 -8.20 -4.78 -6.14
N THR A 155 -8.99 -5.37 -7.03
CA THR A 155 -8.51 -5.80 -8.33
C THR A 155 -9.01 -4.90 -9.46
N ASP A 156 -8.57 -5.19 -10.68
CA ASP A 156 -9.11 -4.57 -11.90
C ASP A 156 -10.58 -4.93 -12.17
N LYS A 157 -11.15 -5.90 -11.44
CA LYS A 157 -12.52 -6.39 -11.62
C LYS A 157 -13.43 -6.16 -10.44
N GLU A 158 -12.94 -6.36 -9.21
CA GLU A 158 -13.78 -6.41 -8.01
C GLU A 158 -13.07 -5.91 -6.74
N ILE A 159 -13.86 -5.73 -5.69
CA ILE A 159 -13.40 -5.55 -4.31
C ILE A 159 -13.63 -6.87 -3.57
N ILE A 160 -12.57 -7.43 -2.97
CA ILE A 160 -12.65 -8.60 -2.10
C ILE A 160 -12.59 -8.09 -0.66
N GLU A 161 -13.67 -8.35 0.09
CA GLU A 161 -13.87 -7.93 1.49
C GLU A 161 -13.61 -9.05 2.48
#